data_691ecb89d4dafc6eba3c6ae6dc8d94f0
#
_entry.id   691ecb89d4dafc6eba3c6ae6dc8d94f0
#
_cell.length_a   1.000
_cell.length_b   1.000
_cell.length_c   1.000
_cell.angle_alpha   90.00
_cell.angle_beta   90.00
_cell.angle_gamma   90.00
#
_symmetry.space_group_name_H-M   'P 1'
#
loop_
_entity.id
_entity.type
_entity.pdbx_description
1 polymer ?
#
loop_
_entity_poly.entity_id
_entity_poly.type
_entity_poly.pdbx_seq_one_letter_code
_entity_poly.pdbx_strand_id
1 'polypeptide(L)'
;MACMAPEASCQTVLNDNTAVKSGYVRHPWAGKRVGYIGDSITDPKNNSNDIRQKYWAYLQQWLGITPYVYGISGRQWDDVPRQAEKLSKEHGNEVDAVVVFMGTNDFNAGVPVGEWYVETEDTVTAAVHGKKQMYKRKKRTPVMTGDTFKGRINIGISKLKTLFPDKQIVLLTPLHRAYATFGATNIQPDESWQNICGEYFDAYVEAVKEAGNVWGVPVIDLNSVSGLNPMVEAQLPYFHDKATDRLHPSTEGQERMAATLMYQLLALPVK
;
A
#
# COMPACT_ATOMS: atom_id res chain seq x y z
N MET A 1 45.22 14.75 37.86
CA MET A 1 45.08 13.44 37.20
C MET A 1 43.71 13.38 36.58
N ALA A 2 43.65 13.64 35.28
CA ALA A 2 42.40 13.52 34.53
C ALA A 2 42.33 12.10 33.98
N CYS A 3 41.29 11.38 34.34
CA CYS A 3 41.01 10.03 33.84
C CYS A 3 40.37 10.14 32.47
N MET A 4 41.09 9.83 31.41
CA MET A 4 40.55 9.67 30.05
C MET A 4 39.83 8.34 29.99
N ALA A 5 38.53 8.37 29.69
CA ALA A 5 37.77 7.18 29.34
C ALA A 5 38.08 6.78 27.88
N PRO A 6 38.09 5.48 27.54
CA PRO A 6 38.54 5.03 26.22
C PRO A 6 37.43 5.20 25.16
N GLU A 7 37.77 5.91 24.09
CA GLU A 7 36.95 6.07 22.85
C GLU A 7 36.91 4.79 21.96
N ALA A 8 36.94 3.60 22.51
CA ALA A 8 37.18 2.40 21.69
C ALA A 8 35.90 1.57 21.33
N SER A 9 34.70 2.02 21.66
CA SER A 9 33.53 1.15 21.45
C SER A 9 32.58 1.54 20.29
N CYS A 10 32.75 2.70 19.67
CA CYS A 10 31.85 3.15 18.61
C CYS A 10 32.24 2.74 17.18
N GLN A 11 33.51 2.44 16.94
CA GLN A 11 33.99 2.09 15.58
C GLN A 11 33.81 0.62 15.19
N THR A 12 33.61 -0.29 16.13
CA THR A 12 33.53 -1.74 15.84
C THR A 12 32.16 -2.20 15.38
N VAL A 13 31.12 -1.39 15.58
CA VAL A 13 29.75 -1.74 15.18
C VAL A 13 29.44 -1.34 13.73
N LEU A 14 30.28 -0.51 13.11
CA LEU A 14 30.05 0.02 11.76
C LEU A 14 30.64 -0.83 10.63
N ASN A 15 31.32 -1.93 10.93
CA ASN A 15 31.94 -2.79 9.92
C ASN A 15 31.18 -4.06 9.57
N ASP A 16 29.93 -4.17 10.00
CA ASP A 16 29.06 -5.25 9.56
C ASP A 16 28.58 -4.94 8.12
N ASN A 17 28.69 -5.90 7.20
CA ASN A 17 28.37 -5.79 5.77
C ASN A 17 26.90 -5.38 5.47
N THR A 18 26.08 -5.17 6.49
CA THR A 18 24.70 -4.65 6.42
C THR A 18 24.61 -3.16 6.73
N ALA A 19 25.71 -2.51 7.13
CA ALA A 19 25.72 -1.07 7.34
C ALA A 19 25.81 -0.35 5.99
N VAL A 20 24.79 0.39 5.66
CA VAL A 20 24.77 1.29 4.51
C VAL A 20 25.86 2.34 4.70
N LYS A 21 26.64 2.60 3.65
CA LYS A 21 27.79 3.51 3.66
C LYS A 21 27.44 4.87 4.27
N SER A 22 28.27 5.33 5.17
CA SER A 22 28.39 6.68 5.77
C SER A 22 27.08 7.50 5.90
N GLY A 23 26.57 7.56 7.11
CA GLY A 23 25.48 8.48 7.49
C GLY A 23 24.12 7.85 7.70
N TYR A 24 23.95 6.54 7.45
CA TYR A 24 22.69 5.86 7.68
C TYR A 24 22.67 5.08 8.99
N VAL A 25 21.62 5.24 9.75
CA VAL A 25 21.31 4.40 10.90
C VAL A 25 20.92 3.01 10.37
N ARG A 26 21.49 1.95 10.91
CA ARG A 26 21.10 0.57 10.61
C ARG A 26 19.63 0.38 11.01
N HIS A 27 18.80 -0.05 10.07
CA HIS A 27 17.38 -0.32 10.28
C HIS A 27 16.98 -1.63 9.55
N PRO A 28 15.85 -2.27 9.93
CA PRO A 28 15.49 -3.59 9.42
C PRO A 28 15.22 -3.64 7.91
N TRP A 29 14.96 -2.51 7.27
CA TRP A 29 14.67 -2.42 5.82
C TRP A 29 15.94 -2.31 4.95
N ALA A 30 17.11 -2.04 5.53
CA ALA A 30 18.33 -1.90 4.76
C ALA A 30 18.71 -3.20 4.03
N GLY A 31 18.92 -3.11 2.72
CA GLY A 31 19.25 -4.24 1.84
C GLY A 31 18.06 -5.15 1.50
N LYS A 32 16.83 -4.83 1.95
CA LYS A 32 15.64 -5.63 1.66
C LYS A 32 15.14 -5.43 0.23
N ARG A 33 14.58 -6.49 -0.33
CA ARG A 33 13.99 -6.53 -1.69
C ARG A 33 12.47 -6.43 -1.55
N VAL A 34 11.91 -5.36 -2.09
CA VAL A 34 10.51 -4.99 -1.87
C VAL A 34 9.75 -4.99 -3.18
N GLY A 35 8.72 -5.83 -3.28
CA GLY A 35 7.77 -5.83 -4.38
C GLY A 35 6.77 -4.67 -4.24
N TYR A 36 6.60 -3.87 -5.27
CA TYR A 36 5.61 -2.79 -5.34
C TYR A 36 4.53 -3.13 -6.35
N ILE A 37 3.32 -3.35 -5.85
CA ILE A 37 2.11 -3.62 -6.61
C ILE A 37 1.24 -2.37 -6.57
N GLY A 38 0.72 -1.92 -7.71
CA GLY A 38 -0.05 -0.68 -7.74
C GLY A 38 -0.54 -0.28 -9.12
N ASP A 39 -1.02 0.95 -9.16
CA ASP A 39 -1.54 1.62 -10.35
C ASP A 39 -0.55 2.64 -10.95
N SER A 40 -1.09 3.71 -11.57
CA SER A 40 -0.30 4.76 -12.23
C SER A 40 0.66 5.51 -11.30
N ILE A 41 0.34 5.65 -10.01
CA ILE A 41 1.21 6.35 -9.06
C ILE A 41 2.48 5.51 -8.81
N THR A 42 2.36 4.18 -8.87
CA THR A 42 3.45 3.21 -8.70
C THR A 42 4.15 2.89 -10.03
N ASP A 43 3.47 2.95 -11.16
CA ASP A 43 3.94 2.53 -12.48
C ASP A 43 5.25 3.24 -12.89
N PRO A 44 6.36 2.50 -13.11
CA PRO A 44 7.63 3.09 -13.54
C PRO A 44 7.58 3.67 -14.94
N LYS A 45 6.59 3.28 -15.75
CA LYS A 45 6.40 3.76 -17.12
C LYS A 45 5.48 4.98 -17.21
N ASN A 46 4.75 5.29 -16.14
CA ASN A 46 3.95 6.50 -16.05
C ASN A 46 4.85 7.68 -15.71
N ASN A 47 5.66 8.06 -16.68
CA ASN A 47 6.48 9.25 -16.64
C ASN A 47 5.73 10.35 -17.41
N SER A 48 4.83 11.06 -16.75
CA SER A 48 4.57 12.42 -17.19
C SER A 48 5.92 13.17 -17.16
N ASN A 49 6.19 14.00 -18.13
CA ASN A 49 7.51 14.62 -18.36
C ASN A 49 8.10 15.35 -17.14
N ASP A 50 7.29 15.61 -16.10
CA ASP A 50 7.64 16.36 -14.90
C ASP A 50 7.89 15.51 -13.67
N ILE A 51 7.52 14.21 -13.65
CA ILE A 51 7.79 13.31 -12.53
C ILE A 51 9.16 12.67 -12.73
N ARG A 52 10.18 13.29 -12.14
CA ARG A 52 11.58 12.83 -12.28
C ARG A 52 11.86 11.55 -11.48
N GLN A 53 11.14 11.34 -10.36
CA GLN A 53 11.38 10.23 -9.46
C GLN A 53 10.10 9.81 -8.75
N LYS A 54 9.88 8.50 -8.64
CA LYS A 54 8.74 7.91 -7.93
C LYS A 54 9.07 7.64 -6.45
N TYR A 55 8.05 7.55 -5.60
CA TYR A 55 8.20 7.33 -4.16
C TYR A 55 9.07 6.11 -3.81
N TRP A 56 8.94 5.01 -4.53
CA TRP A 56 9.75 3.80 -4.30
C TRP A 56 11.24 4.00 -4.65
N ALA A 57 11.56 4.90 -5.57
CA ALA A 57 12.95 5.23 -5.88
C ALA A 57 13.60 6.12 -4.81
N TYR A 58 12.81 7.02 -4.18
CA TYR A 58 13.26 7.74 -2.98
C TYR A 58 13.50 6.76 -1.81
N LEU A 59 12.58 5.79 -1.60
CA LEU A 59 12.75 4.76 -0.57
C LEU A 59 13.98 3.87 -0.84
N GLN A 60 14.27 3.55 -2.11
CA GLN A 60 15.53 2.90 -2.48
C GLN A 60 16.74 3.72 -2.03
N GLN A 61 16.73 5.01 -2.32
CA GLN A 61 17.82 5.92 -2.00
C GLN A 61 18.00 6.08 -0.48
N TRP A 62 16.89 6.23 0.26
CA TRP A 62 16.93 6.57 1.69
C TRP A 62 17.03 5.36 2.61
N LEU A 63 16.41 4.25 2.25
CA LEU A 63 16.39 3.03 3.06
C LEU A 63 17.33 1.94 2.53
N GLY A 64 17.96 2.12 1.36
CA GLY A 64 18.83 1.11 0.75
C GLY A 64 18.07 -0.17 0.35
N ILE A 65 16.75 -0.08 0.09
CA ILE A 65 15.96 -1.21 -0.40
C ILE A 65 16.19 -1.42 -1.91
N THR A 66 15.92 -2.64 -2.39
CA THR A 66 15.87 -2.95 -3.82
C THR A 66 14.40 -3.06 -4.26
N PRO A 67 13.87 -2.13 -5.06
CA PRO A 67 12.47 -2.16 -5.49
C PRO A 67 12.28 -3.10 -6.69
N TYR A 68 11.25 -3.97 -6.62
CA TYR A 68 10.70 -4.74 -7.73
C TYR A 68 9.32 -4.18 -8.06
N VAL A 69 9.20 -3.39 -9.14
CA VAL A 69 8.01 -2.56 -9.39
C VAL A 69 7.13 -3.18 -10.47
N TYR A 70 5.88 -3.48 -10.11
CA TYR A 70 4.88 -4.12 -10.97
C TYR A 70 3.63 -3.27 -11.19
N GLY A 71 3.60 -2.06 -10.65
CA GLY A 71 2.51 -1.10 -10.86
C GLY A 71 2.25 -0.84 -12.35
N ILE A 72 0.98 -0.72 -12.72
CA ILE A 72 0.54 -0.45 -14.09
C ILE A 72 -0.58 0.58 -14.06
N SER A 73 -0.45 1.62 -14.89
CA SER A 73 -1.42 2.71 -15.00
C SER A 73 -2.85 2.21 -15.25
N GLY A 74 -3.83 2.79 -14.55
CA GLY A 74 -5.24 2.49 -14.69
C GLY A 74 -5.70 1.18 -14.03
N ARG A 75 -4.81 0.42 -13.39
CA ARG A 75 -5.19 -0.85 -12.76
C ARG A 75 -5.92 -0.66 -11.44
N GLN A 76 -6.75 -1.65 -11.11
CA GLN A 76 -7.64 -1.74 -9.97
C GLN A 76 -7.26 -2.94 -9.09
N TRP A 77 -7.92 -3.14 -7.96
CA TRP A 77 -7.65 -4.26 -7.06
C TRP A 77 -7.80 -5.65 -7.70
N ASP A 78 -8.61 -5.78 -8.74
CA ASP A 78 -8.74 -7.03 -9.50
C ASP A 78 -7.45 -7.45 -10.21
N ASP A 79 -6.52 -6.53 -10.43
CA ASP A 79 -5.22 -6.79 -11.05
C ASP A 79 -4.12 -7.18 -10.05
N VAL A 80 -4.34 -7.01 -8.74
CA VAL A 80 -3.37 -7.37 -7.70
C VAL A 80 -2.93 -8.84 -7.79
N PRO A 81 -3.82 -9.83 -8.00
CA PRO A 81 -3.41 -11.23 -8.15
C PRO A 81 -2.41 -11.44 -9.30
N ARG A 82 -2.65 -10.82 -10.46
CA ARG A 82 -1.77 -10.94 -11.64
C ARG A 82 -0.40 -10.30 -11.40
N GLN A 83 -0.36 -9.11 -10.80
CA GLN A 83 0.91 -8.44 -10.46
C GLN A 83 1.69 -9.26 -9.42
N ALA A 84 1.00 -9.85 -8.41
CA ALA A 84 1.60 -10.71 -7.40
C ALA A 84 2.16 -12.01 -7.99
N GLU A 85 1.44 -12.64 -8.91
CA GLU A 85 1.91 -13.84 -9.62
C GLU A 85 3.17 -13.55 -10.44
N LYS A 86 3.19 -12.41 -11.12
CA LYS A 86 4.36 -11.99 -11.89
C LYS A 86 5.58 -11.75 -10.99
N LEU A 87 5.39 -11.02 -9.88
CA LEU A 87 6.44 -10.80 -8.87
C LEU A 87 6.96 -12.13 -8.32
N SER A 88 6.06 -13.05 -7.94
CA SER A 88 6.43 -14.36 -7.41
C SER A 88 7.18 -15.21 -8.44
N LYS A 89 6.76 -15.18 -9.70
CA LYS A 89 7.40 -15.93 -10.79
C LYS A 89 8.81 -15.43 -11.09
N GLU A 90 9.02 -14.11 -11.05
CA GLU A 90 10.29 -13.49 -11.41
C GLU A 90 11.29 -13.45 -10.25
N HIS A 91 10.82 -13.33 -9.00
CA HIS A 91 11.68 -13.11 -7.82
C HIS A 91 11.44 -14.10 -6.68
N GLY A 92 10.29 -14.76 -6.62
CA GLY A 92 10.01 -15.85 -5.67
C GLY A 92 10.43 -15.55 -4.24
N ASN A 93 11.30 -16.41 -3.69
CA ASN A 93 11.80 -16.31 -2.31
C ASN A 93 12.76 -15.13 -2.08
N GLU A 94 13.19 -14.44 -3.13
CA GLU A 94 14.06 -13.27 -2.99
C GLU A 94 13.33 -12.03 -2.46
N VAL A 95 11.99 -12.00 -2.52
CA VAL A 95 11.17 -10.90 -1.99
C VAL A 95 11.16 -10.96 -0.47
N ASP A 96 11.46 -9.85 0.19
CA ASP A 96 11.43 -9.71 1.65
C ASP A 96 10.12 -9.06 2.14
N ALA A 97 9.52 -8.18 1.33
CA ALA A 97 8.24 -7.54 1.61
C ALA A 97 7.46 -7.19 0.33
N VAL A 98 6.15 -7.01 0.45
CA VAL A 98 5.28 -6.54 -0.64
C VAL A 98 4.48 -5.34 -0.17
N VAL A 99 4.51 -4.25 -0.93
CA VAL A 99 3.72 -3.04 -0.71
C VAL A 99 2.65 -2.95 -1.79
N VAL A 100 1.38 -2.76 -1.40
CA VAL A 100 0.25 -2.65 -2.32
C VAL A 100 -0.34 -1.25 -2.20
N PHE A 101 -0.39 -0.53 -3.32
CA PHE A 101 -0.97 0.81 -3.41
C PHE A 101 -1.99 0.86 -4.53
N MET A 102 -3.28 0.72 -4.20
CA MET A 102 -4.38 0.52 -5.13
C MET A 102 -5.69 1.07 -4.57
N GLY A 103 -6.66 1.41 -5.45
CA GLY A 103 -8.02 1.76 -5.06
C GLY A 103 -8.60 3.01 -5.71
N THR A 104 -7.75 3.96 -6.13
CA THR A 104 -8.25 5.20 -6.78
C THR A 104 -8.98 4.92 -8.10
N ASN A 105 -8.55 3.90 -8.85
CA ASN A 105 -9.20 3.53 -10.11
C ASN A 105 -10.46 2.68 -9.89
N ASP A 106 -10.56 1.93 -8.79
CA ASP A 106 -11.81 1.25 -8.41
C ASP A 106 -12.91 2.26 -8.11
N PHE A 107 -12.60 3.33 -7.37
CA PHE A 107 -13.52 4.45 -7.16
C PHE A 107 -13.95 5.08 -8.48
N ASN A 108 -13.00 5.45 -9.34
CA ASN A 108 -13.29 6.11 -10.61
C ASN A 108 -14.13 5.22 -11.55
N ALA A 109 -13.92 3.91 -11.53
CA ALA A 109 -14.71 2.96 -12.31
C ALA A 109 -16.10 2.67 -11.71
N GLY A 110 -16.40 3.19 -10.51
CA GLY A 110 -17.67 2.94 -9.84
C GLY A 110 -17.84 1.50 -9.40
N VAL A 111 -16.79 0.87 -8.91
CA VAL A 111 -16.86 -0.48 -8.34
C VAL A 111 -17.54 -0.40 -6.98
N PRO A 112 -18.71 -1.04 -6.77
CA PRO A 112 -19.39 -0.97 -5.47
C PRO A 112 -18.50 -1.44 -4.33
N VAL A 113 -18.57 -0.78 -3.16
CA VAL A 113 -17.72 -1.12 -2.01
C VAL A 113 -17.99 -2.55 -1.53
N GLY A 114 -19.24 -2.96 -1.40
CA GLY A 114 -19.65 -4.31 -1.01
C GLY A 114 -19.36 -4.65 0.45
N GLU A 115 -19.43 -5.95 0.75
CA GLU A 115 -19.28 -6.50 2.10
C GLU A 115 -18.05 -7.39 2.21
N TRP A 116 -17.45 -7.45 3.42
CA TRP A 116 -16.32 -8.33 3.70
C TRP A 116 -16.70 -9.80 3.76
N TYR A 117 -17.90 -10.09 4.30
CA TYR A 117 -18.34 -11.44 4.63
C TYR A 117 -19.79 -11.66 4.22
N VAL A 118 -20.09 -12.89 3.84
CA VAL A 118 -21.44 -13.44 3.87
C VAL A 118 -21.65 -14.18 5.18
N GLU A 119 -22.80 -14.03 5.83
CA GLU A 119 -23.20 -14.74 7.03
C GLU A 119 -24.18 -15.88 6.68
N THR A 120 -23.87 -17.08 7.13
CA THR A 120 -24.71 -18.27 7.00
C THR A 120 -24.91 -18.94 8.36
N GLU A 121 -26.02 -19.65 8.58
CA GLU A 121 -26.12 -20.57 9.72
C GLU A 121 -25.35 -21.84 9.43
N ASP A 122 -24.54 -22.29 10.40
CA ASP A 122 -23.77 -23.53 10.29
C ASP A 122 -23.68 -24.18 11.69
N THR A 123 -23.29 -25.46 11.73
CA THR A 123 -23.14 -26.22 12.95
C THR A 123 -21.67 -26.35 13.32
N VAL A 124 -21.33 -25.92 14.53
CA VAL A 124 -19.97 -25.96 15.06
C VAL A 124 -19.90 -26.77 16.34
N THR A 125 -18.88 -27.61 16.47
CA THR A 125 -18.55 -28.27 17.74
C THR A 125 -17.83 -27.30 18.66
N ALA A 126 -18.34 -27.07 19.85
CA ALA A 126 -17.72 -26.23 20.85
C ALA A 126 -17.89 -26.82 22.28
N ALA A 127 -17.00 -26.46 23.19
CA ALA A 127 -17.15 -26.75 24.59
C ALA A 127 -17.64 -25.50 25.33
N VAL A 128 -18.83 -25.60 25.95
CA VAL A 128 -19.42 -24.51 26.75
C VAL A 128 -19.69 -25.06 28.13
N HIS A 129 -19.20 -24.39 29.17
CA HIS A 129 -19.28 -24.85 30.55
C HIS A 129 -18.77 -26.31 30.74
N GLY A 130 -17.68 -26.69 30.07
CA GLY A 130 -17.06 -27.99 30.15
C GLY A 130 -17.78 -29.12 29.38
N LYS A 131 -18.88 -28.80 28.69
CA LYS A 131 -19.63 -29.78 27.88
C LYS A 131 -19.37 -29.56 26.37
N LYS A 132 -18.79 -30.58 25.71
CA LYS A 132 -18.58 -30.60 24.27
C LYS A 132 -19.87 -31.02 23.56
N GLN A 133 -20.42 -30.16 22.74
CA GLN A 133 -21.61 -30.45 21.90
C GLN A 133 -21.64 -29.63 20.65
N MET A 134 -22.61 -29.91 19.78
CA MET A 134 -22.83 -29.17 18.54
C MET A 134 -23.81 -28.03 18.76
N TYR A 135 -23.49 -26.86 18.22
CA TYR A 135 -24.29 -25.66 18.30
C TYR A 135 -24.55 -25.10 16.90
N LYS A 136 -25.77 -24.66 16.64
CA LYS A 136 -26.08 -23.80 15.47
C LYS A 136 -25.62 -22.38 15.77
N ARG A 137 -24.80 -21.79 14.92
CA ARG A 137 -24.31 -20.42 15.04
C ARG A 137 -24.13 -19.79 13.66
N LYS A 138 -24.17 -18.45 13.63
CA LYS A 138 -23.77 -17.71 12.44
C LYS A 138 -22.27 -17.89 12.18
N LYS A 139 -21.93 -18.14 10.95
CA LYS A 139 -20.58 -18.28 10.42
C LYS A 139 -20.37 -17.23 9.34
N ARG A 140 -19.22 -16.54 9.41
CA ARG A 140 -18.77 -15.61 8.38
C ARG A 140 -17.83 -16.30 7.41
N THR A 141 -18.06 -16.07 6.11
CA THR A 141 -17.17 -16.50 5.04
C THR A 141 -16.78 -15.28 4.21
N PRO A 142 -15.49 -15.05 3.92
CA PRO A 142 -15.07 -13.92 3.09
C PRO A 142 -15.77 -13.93 1.72
N VAL A 143 -16.24 -12.76 1.28
CA VAL A 143 -16.78 -12.57 -0.06
C VAL A 143 -15.64 -12.55 -1.06
N MET A 144 -15.56 -13.57 -1.93
CA MET A 144 -14.50 -13.74 -2.93
C MET A 144 -15.08 -13.45 -4.32
N THR A 145 -15.37 -12.18 -4.62
CA THR A 145 -15.92 -11.74 -5.92
C THR A 145 -15.11 -10.59 -6.51
N GLY A 146 -15.02 -10.53 -7.83
CA GLY A 146 -14.47 -9.40 -8.56
C GLY A 146 -15.44 -8.22 -8.74
N ASP A 147 -16.70 -8.37 -8.32
CA ASP A 147 -17.77 -7.40 -8.59
C ASP A 147 -17.81 -6.26 -7.57
N THR A 148 -17.17 -6.45 -6.40
CA THR A 148 -17.14 -5.44 -5.32
C THR A 148 -15.72 -5.18 -4.87
N PHE A 149 -15.47 -3.97 -4.37
CA PHE A 149 -14.15 -3.52 -3.93
C PHE A 149 -13.60 -4.38 -2.79
N LYS A 150 -14.38 -4.63 -1.74
CA LYS A 150 -13.99 -5.50 -0.62
C LYS A 150 -13.77 -6.95 -1.08
N GLY A 151 -14.57 -7.43 -2.03
CA GLY A 151 -14.37 -8.75 -2.64
C GLY A 151 -13.05 -8.87 -3.42
N ARG A 152 -12.70 -7.86 -4.21
CA ARG A 152 -11.40 -7.77 -4.90
C ARG A 152 -10.22 -7.74 -3.93
N ILE A 153 -10.35 -6.95 -2.84
CA ILE A 153 -9.32 -6.91 -1.78
C ILE A 153 -9.16 -8.29 -1.13
N ASN A 154 -10.26 -8.99 -0.82
CA ASN A 154 -10.22 -10.35 -0.30
C ASN A 154 -9.45 -11.31 -1.23
N ILE A 155 -9.75 -11.28 -2.52
CA ILE A 155 -9.05 -12.09 -3.54
C ILE A 155 -7.55 -11.72 -3.58
N GLY A 156 -7.25 -10.41 -3.66
CA GLY A 156 -5.89 -9.90 -3.77
C GLY A 156 -5.01 -10.28 -2.58
N ILE A 157 -5.48 -10.05 -1.35
CA ILE A 157 -4.70 -10.35 -0.15
C ILE A 157 -4.58 -11.85 0.09
N SER A 158 -5.66 -12.62 -0.15
CA SER A 158 -5.59 -14.09 -0.09
C SER A 158 -4.51 -14.64 -1.02
N LYS A 159 -4.44 -14.12 -2.25
CA LYS A 159 -3.42 -14.48 -3.23
C LYS A 159 -2.01 -14.10 -2.76
N LEU A 160 -1.83 -12.88 -2.26
CA LEU A 160 -0.55 -12.41 -1.71
C LEU A 160 -0.08 -13.30 -0.56
N LYS A 161 -0.94 -13.62 0.40
CA LYS A 161 -0.59 -14.49 1.54
C LYS A 161 -0.27 -15.92 1.11
N THR A 162 -0.87 -16.40 0.02
CA THR A 162 -0.56 -17.71 -0.57
C THR A 162 0.81 -17.72 -1.24
N LEU A 163 1.15 -16.67 -1.98
CA LEU A 163 2.43 -16.57 -2.70
C LEU A 163 3.61 -16.18 -1.79
N PHE A 164 3.34 -15.39 -0.75
CA PHE A 164 4.33 -14.81 0.15
C PHE A 164 3.93 -15.03 1.63
N PRO A 165 3.81 -16.30 2.09
CA PRO A 165 3.20 -16.63 3.38
C PRO A 165 4.01 -16.14 4.59
N ASP A 166 5.32 -15.97 4.45
CA ASP A 166 6.27 -15.54 5.49
C ASP A 166 6.77 -14.10 5.31
N LYS A 167 6.29 -13.39 4.28
CA LYS A 167 6.76 -12.04 3.96
C LYS A 167 5.86 -10.96 4.54
N GLN A 168 6.45 -9.80 4.80
CA GLN A 168 5.69 -8.63 5.22
C GLN A 168 4.88 -8.10 4.04
N ILE A 169 3.56 -8.06 4.18
CA ILE A 169 2.64 -7.39 3.24
C ILE A 169 2.20 -6.09 3.91
N VAL A 170 2.27 -4.98 3.20
CA VAL A 170 1.85 -3.65 3.66
C VAL A 170 0.86 -3.07 2.66
N LEU A 171 -0.28 -2.62 3.13
CA LEU A 171 -1.27 -1.91 2.30
C LEU A 171 -1.10 -0.40 2.48
N LEU A 172 -1.27 0.35 1.41
CA LEU A 172 -1.34 1.80 1.43
C LEU A 172 -2.76 2.22 1.07
N THR A 173 -3.36 3.12 1.85
CA THR A 173 -4.63 3.73 1.43
C THR A 173 -4.41 4.65 0.23
N PRO A 174 -5.42 4.81 -0.65
CA PRO A 174 -5.36 5.81 -1.71
C PRO A 174 -5.15 7.21 -1.12
N LEU A 175 -4.37 8.06 -1.83
CA LEU A 175 -4.21 9.48 -1.50
C LEU A 175 -5.49 10.25 -1.78
N HIS A 176 -5.67 11.41 -1.13
CA HIS A 176 -6.63 12.40 -1.59
C HIS A 176 -6.47 12.71 -3.07
N ARG A 177 -7.58 12.89 -3.77
CA ARG A 177 -7.61 13.13 -5.21
C ARG A 177 -8.54 14.28 -5.57
N ALA A 178 -8.18 15.04 -6.59
CA ALA A 178 -9.06 16.04 -7.18
C ALA A 178 -9.22 15.82 -8.67
N TYR A 179 -9.78 16.81 -9.36
CA TYR A 179 -10.06 16.74 -10.79
C TYR A 179 -8.85 16.30 -11.61
N ALA A 180 -9.07 15.37 -12.52
CA ALA A 180 -8.07 14.96 -13.50
C ALA A 180 -8.72 14.70 -14.87
N THR A 181 -7.99 15.00 -15.96
CA THR A 181 -8.42 14.73 -17.33
C THR A 181 -7.26 14.22 -18.17
N PHE A 182 -7.48 13.08 -18.81
CA PHE A 182 -6.50 12.39 -19.65
C PHE A 182 -7.02 12.22 -21.09
N GLY A 183 -7.85 13.16 -21.55
CA GLY A 183 -8.49 13.17 -22.85
C GLY A 183 -10.01 13.31 -22.76
N ALA A 184 -10.67 13.42 -23.90
CA ALA A 184 -12.10 13.75 -23.99
C ALA A 184 -13.04 12.71 -23.31
N THR A 185 -12.59 11.47 -23.18
CA THR A 185 -13.38 10.36 -22.61
C THR A 185 -12.88 9.89 -21.24
N ASN A 186 -11.80 10.49 -20.71
CA ASN A 186 -11.29 10.15 -19.38
C ASN A 186 -11.19 11.42 -18.54
N ILE A 187 -12.37 11.84 -18.04
CA ILE A 187 -12.54 12.99 -17.15
C ILE A 187 -12.98 12.46 -15.79
N GLN A 188 -12.21 12.75 -14.77
CA GLN A 188 -12.41 12.26 -13.41
C GLN A 188 -12.71 13.42 -12.48
N PRO A 189 -13.92 13.50 -11.94
CA PRO A 189 -14.29 14.48 -10.91
C PRO A 189 -13.40 14.34 -9.66
N ASP A 190 -13.40 15.39 -8.84
CA ASP A 190 -12.77 15.33 -7.53
C ASP A 190 -13.53 14.43 -6.55
N GLU A 191 -12.91 14.11 -5.43
CA GLU A 191 -13.43 13.18 -4.42
C GLU A 191 -14.68 13.68 -3.66
N SER A 192 -15.06 14.96 -3.81
CA SER A 192 -16.28 15.50 -3.19
C SER A 192 -17.56 15.02 -3.90
N TRP A 193 -17.41 14.45 -5.09
CA TRP A 193 -18.49 13.86 -5.85
C TRP A 193 -18.62 12.36 -5.61
N GLN A 194 -19.85 11.87 -5.50
CA GLN A 194 -20.10 10.44 -5.59
C GLN A 194 -19.68 9.90 -6.96
N ASN A 195 -19.21 8.66 -6.98
CA ASN A 195 -19.00 7.95 -8.24
C ASN A 195 -20.34 7.44 -8.82
N ILE A 196 -20.29 6.74 -9.96
CA ILE A 196 -21.48 6.26 -10.67
C ILE A 196 -22.31 5.22 -9.90
N CYS A 197 -21.78 4.58 -8.86
CA CYS A 197 -22.54 3.69 -7.99
C CYS A 197 -23.02 4.37 -6.68
N GLY A 198 -22.82 5.68 -6.54
CA GLY A 198 -23.33 6.46 -5.41
C GLY A 198 -22.42 6.48 -4.18
N GLU A 199 -21.17 6.01 -4.31
CA GLU A 199 -20.20 5.97 -3.22
C GLU A 199 -19.26 7.18 -3.23
N TYR A 200 -18.89 7.67 -2.04
CA TYR A 200 -17.82 8.65 -1.90
C TYR A 200 -16.45 7.97 -1.80
N PHE A 201 -15.38 8.73 -2.07
CA PHE A 201 -14.02 8.22 -2.09
C PHE A 201 -13.54 7.69 -0.75
N ASP A 202 -13.96 8.30 0.35
CA ASP A 202 -13.63 7.89 1.72
C ASP A 202 -14.09 6.45 2.02
N ALA A 203 -15.17 5.96 1.42
CA ALA A 203 -15.60 4.57 1.59
C ALA A 203 -14.56 3.56 1.06
N TYR A 204 -13.82 3.92 0.01
CA TYR A 204 -12.71 3.11 -0.52
C TYR A 204 -11.46 3.18 0.38
N VAL A 205 -11.16 4.36 0.92
CA VAL A 205 -10.09 4.55 1.90
C VAL A 205 -10.35 3.70 3.14
N GLU A 206 -11.56 3.79 3.72
CA GLU A 206 -11.95 3.01 4.89
C GLU A 206 -11.93 1.50 4.62
N ALA A 207 -12.36 1.04 3.44
CA ALA A 207 -12.26 -0.37 3.10
C ALA A 207 -10.81 -0.88 3.08
N VAL A 208 -9.84 -0.10 2.58
CA VAL A 208 -8.42 -0.49 2.67
C VAL A 208 -7.94 -0.53 4.12
N LYS A 209 -8.38 0.41 4.97
CA LYS A 209 -8.05 0.40 6.42
C LYS A 209 -8.63 -0.81 7.12
N GLU A 210 -9.90 -1.13 6.86
CA GLU A 210 -10.59 -2.31 7.40
C GLU A 210 -9.90 -3.62 6.99
N ALA A 211 -9.35 -3.70 5.76
CA ALA A 211 -8.64 -4.87 5.25
C ALA A 211 -7.47 -5.28 6.16
N GLY A 212 -6.84 -4.32 6.84
CA GLY A 212 -5.79 -4.59 7.82
C GLY A 212 -6.26 -5.52 8.93
N ASN A 213 -7.44 -5.24 9.49
CA ASN A 213 -8.03 -6.07 10.54
C ASN A 213 -8.57 -7.40 10.01
N VAL A 214 -9.20 -7.39 8.83
CA VAL A 214 -9.77 -8.58 8.20
C VAL A 214 -8.68 -9.63 7.92
N TRP A 215 -7.51 -9.19 7.45
CA TRP A 215 -6.45 -10.06 6.96
C TRP A 215 -5.20 -10.12 7.82
N GLY A 216 -5.12 -9.34 8.90
CA GLY A 216 -3.91 -9.27 9.73
C GLY A 216 -2.70 -8.78 8.93
N VAL A 217 -2.83 -7.64 8.26
CA VAL A 217 -1.76 -6.97 7.51
C VAL A 217 -1.67 -5.51 7.93
N PRO A 218 -0.46 -4.92 8.08
CA PRO A 218 -0.31 -3.50 8.35
C PRO A 218 -0.89 -2.66 7.23
N VAL A 219 -1.54 -1.54 7.61
CA VAL A 219 -2.01 -0.51 6.69
C VAL A 219 -1.36 0.80 7.05
N ILE A 220 -0.76 1.46 6.06
CA ILE A 220 -0.30 2.84 6.16
C ILE A 220 -1.36 3.73 5.55
N ASP A 221 -2.02 4.53 6.36
CA ASP A 221 -3.09 5.43 5.94
C ASP A 221 -2.52 6.69 5.28
N LEU A 222 -2.03 6.57 4.04
CA LEU A 222 -1.49 7.70 3.28
C LEU A 222 -2.51 8.79 3.03
N ASN A 223 -3.80 8.48 2.98
CA ASN A 223 -4.86 9.48 2.86
C ASN A 223 -4.72 10.52 3.96
N SER A 224 -4.55 10.08 5.20
CA SER A 224 -4.44 10.99 6.35
C SER A 224 -3.00 11.46 6.62
N VAL A 225 -2.00 10.54 6.61
CA VAL A 225 -0.65 10.90 7.13
C VAL A 225 0.29 11.52 6.10
N SER A 226 -0.02 11.45 4.79
CA SER A 226 0.83 12.07 3.76
C SER A 226 0.82 13.60 3.83
N GLY A 227 -0.26 14.18 4.35
CA GLY A 227 -0.51 15.61 4.33
C GLY A 227 -0.68 16.19 2.92
N LEU A 228 -0.96 15.34 1.92
CA LEU A 228 -1.24 15.73 0.54
C LEU A 228 -2.75 15.86 0.33
N ASN A 229 -3.23 17.05 0.02
CA ASN A 229 -4.64 17.31 -0.25
C ASN A 229 -4.81 18.25 -1.45
N PRO A 230 -5.17 17.74 -2.64
CA PRO A 230 -5.31 18.55 -3.86
C PRO A 230 -6.53 19.49 -3.87
N MET A 231 -7.41 19.40 -2.85
CA MET A 231 -8.51 20.34 -2.66
C MET A 231 -8.05 21.66 -2.04
N VAL A 232 -6.81 21.72 -1.52
CA VAL A 232 -6.21 22.91 -0.94
C VAL A 232 -5.31 23.58 -1.98
N GLU A 233 -5.64 24.79 -2.41
CA GLU A 233 -4.93 25.54 -3.47
C GLU A 233 -3.42 25.64 -3.23
N ALA A 234 -3.00 25.91 -1.98
CA ALA A 234 -1.59 26.02 -1.61
C ALA A 234 -0.80 24.71 -1.74
N GLN A 235 -1.49 23.56 -1.89
CA GLN A 235 -0.86 22.24 -2.05
C GLN A 235 -0.80 21.76 -3.50
N LEU A 236 -1.36 22.50 -4.45
CA LEU A 236 -1.34 22.13 -5.87
C LEU A 236 0.08 21.90 -6.45
N PRO A 237 1.15 22.54 -5.96
CA PRO A 237 2.52 22.21 -6.41
C PRO A 237 2.95 20.77 -6.15
N TYR A 238 2.31 20.06 -5.21
CA TYR A 238 2.56 18.63 -4.96
C TYR A 238 1.85 17.70 -5.93
N PHE A 239 1.08 18.23 -6.88
CA PHE A 239 0.36 17.46 -7.89
C PHE A 239 0.87 17.78 -9.29
N HIS A 240 0.71 16.82 -10.19
CA HIS A 240 1.33 16.83 -11.53
C HIS A 240 1.00 18.09 -12.33
N ASP A 241 -0.29 18.45 -12.41
CA ASP A 241 -0.73 19.65 -13.10
C ASP A 241 -1.98 20.23 -12.40
N LYS A 242 -1.88 21.48 -12.01
CA LYS A 242 -2.97 22.17 -11.27
C LYS A 242 -4.26 22.35 -12.07
N ALA A 243 -4.20 22.31 -13.39
CA ALA A 243 -5.36 22.48 -14.26
C ALA A 243 -5.95 21.16 -14.74
N THR A 244 -5.10 20.15 -14.99
CA THR A 244 -5.50 18.94 -15.70
C THR A 244 -5.24 17.65 -14.96
N ASP A 245 -4.38 17.64 -13.91
CA ASP A 245 -4.06 16.42 -13.18
C ASP A 245 -3.73 16.70 -11.70
N ARG A 246 -4.77 16.79 -10.89
CA ARG A 246 -4.70 16.90 -9.43
C ARG A 246 -4.86 15.53 -8.74
N LEU A 247 -4.62 14.43 -9.47
CA LEU A 247 -4.67 13.06 -8.98
C LEU A 247 -3.27 12.51 -8.75
N HIS A 248 -2.37 12.69 -9.72
CA HIS A 248 -1.02 12.16 -9.61
C HIS A 248 -0.12 13.12 -8.85
N PRO A 249 0.64 12.66 -7.85
CA PRO A 249 1.65 13.48 -7.18
C PRO A 249 2.74 13.93 -8.17
N SER A 250 3.15 15.20 -8.08
CA SER A 250 4.35 15.74 -8.74
C SER A 250 5.62 15.07 -8.21
N THR A 251 6.79 15.45 -8.69
CA THR A 251 8.09 15.01 -8.12
C THR A 251 8.16 15.31 -6.62
N GLU A 252 7.77 16.51 -6.21
CA GLU A 252 7.75 16.95 -4.82
C GLU A 252 6.67 16.22 -4.01
N GLY A 253 5.52 15.91 -4.62
CA GLY A 253 4.48 15.07 -4.02
C GLY A 253 4.94 13.63 -3.80
N GLN A 254 5.65 13.04 -4.76
CA GLN A 254 6.25 11.71 -4.64
C GLN A 254 7.30 11.67 -3.52
N GLU A 255 8.15 12.71 -3.42
CA GLU A 255 9.14 12.85 -2.35
C GLU A 255 8.48 12.94 -0.98
N ARG A 256 7.47 13.80 -0.83
CA ARG A 256 6.71 13.95 0.42
C ARG A 256 6.03 12.64 0.84
N MET A 257 5.41 11.93 -0.11
CA MET A 257 4.84 10.62 0.12
C MET A 257 5.90 9.61 0.57
N ALA A 258 7.07 9.60 -0.09
CA ALA A 258 8.19 8.74 0.27
C ALA A 258 8.73 9.02 1.68
N ALA A 259 8.84 10.30 2.06
CA ALA A 259 9.28 10.68 3.41
C ALA A 259 8.31 10.14 4.48
N THR A 260 7.01 10.27 4.26
CA THR A 260 6.00 9.68 5.15
C THR A 260 6.13 8.17 5.22
N LEU A 261 6.23 7.49 4.06
CA LEU A 261 6.38 6.04 3.99
C LEU A 261 7.66 5.56 4.68
N MET A 262 8.76 6.27 4.57
CA MET A 262 10.01 5.95 5.23
C MET A 262 9.80 5.79 6.74
N TYR A 263 9.21 6.79 7.39
CA TYR A 263 8.98 6.73 8.85
C TYR A 263 7.98 5.65 9.25
N GLN A 264 6.94 5.44 8.45
CA GLN A 264 5.94 4.39 8.72
C GLN A 264 6.53 2.99 8.55
N LEU A 265 7.33 2.75 7.52
CA LEU A 265 7.99 1.47 7.28
C LEU A 265 9.02 1.15 8.38
N LEU A 266 9.75 2.14 8.88
CA LEU A 266 10.71 1.94 9.97
C LEU A 266 10.05 1.44 11.28
N ALA A 267 8.75 1.66 11.44
CA ALA A 267 7.98 1.13 12.57
C ALA A 267 7.48 -0.33 12.35
N LEU A 268 7.66 -0.88 11.15
CA LEU A 268 7.18 -2.22 10.81
C LEU A 268 8.36 -3.21 10.72
N PRO A 269 8.19 -4.45 11.24
CA PRO A 269 9.19 -5.48 11.06
C PRO A 269 9.24 -5.95 9.61
N VAL A 270 10.44 -6.32 9.16
CA VAL A 270 10.67 -7.02 7.89
C VAL A 270 11.69 -8.13 8.16
N LYS A 271 11.43 -9.34 7.65
CA LYS A 271 12.27 -10.52 7.91
C LYS A 271 13.35 -10.66 6.87
#